data_c6738be2b04180eb1a48deb2baa01b12
#
_entry.id   c6738be2b04180eb1a48deb2baa01b12
#
_cell.length_a   1.000
_cell.length_b   1.000
_cell.length_c   1.000
_cell.angle_alpha   90.00
_cell.angle_beta   90.00
_cell.angle_gamma   90.00
#
_symmetry.space_group_name_H-M   'P 1'
#
loop_
_entity.id
_entity.type
_entity.pdbx_description
1 polymer ?
#
loop_
_entity_poly.entity_id
_entity_poly.type
_entity_poly.pdbx_seq_one_letter_code
_entity_poly.pdbx_strand_id
1 'polypeptide(L)'
;YTYNGSNYAFNGQVVAEYDYIFSTLSGKGIIITAIILNDMNPGHMDLIHPRARSGGAGSPYFAFNAADEAGTEYIAAVASFLANRYAGTGHGKVMNWVIGNEINARSEWNHIEHMSTPDYVDEYARAFRIFYNAFLSINGNARVYISLDQQWGKSLYSKNGYGSKEILDEFNRNLKAEGNIDWGLAQH
;
A
#
# COMPACT_ATOMS: atom_id res chain seq x y z
N TYR A 1 5.84 14.45 12.07
CA TYR A 1 5.86 14.87 10.66
C TYR A 1 4.68 15.78 10.37
N THR A 2 4.96 16.91 9.74
CA THR A 2 3.91 17.87 9.35
C THR A 2 3.58 17.69 7.87
N TYR A 3 2.29 17.52 7.58
CA TYR A 3 1.76 17.44 6.21
C TYR A 3 0.50 18.29 6.09
N ASN A 4 0.40 19.14 5.08
CA ASN A 4 -0.73 20.08 4.87
C ASN A 4 -1.14 20.88 6.12
N GLY A 5 -0.15 21.26 6.97
CA GLY A 5 -0.41 22.00 8.20
C GLY A 5 -0.84 21.15 9.40
N SER A 6 -1.12 19.86 9.23
CA SER A 6 -1.45 18.90 10.28
C SER A 6 -0.21 18.12 10.74
N ASN A 7 -0.19 17.72 12.02
CA ASN A 7 0.90 16.93 12.59
C ASN A 7 0.52 15.46 12.73
N TYR A 8 1.36 14.58 12.22
CA TYR A 8 1.21 13.12 12.27
C TYR A 8 2.33 12.51 13.11
N ALA A 9 1.94 11.73 14.12
CA ALA A 9 2.89 11.06 15.00
C ALA A 9 3.29 9.70 14.44
N PHE A 10 4.58 9.44 14.39
CA PHE A 10 5.16 8.12 14.07
C PHE A 10 5.87 7.56 15.27
N ASN A 11 5.86 6.24 15.45
CA ASN A 11 6.60 5.59 16.51
C ASN A 11 8.11 5.76 16.27
N GLY A 12 8.75 6.59 17.07
CA GLY A 12 10.16 6.94 16.90
C GLY A 12 11.12 5.75 17.03
N GLN A 13 10.79 4.74 17.85
CA GLN A 13 11.59 3.54 17.98
C GLN A 13 11.52 2.70 16.69
N VAL A 14 10.33 2.45 16.18
CA VAL A 14 10.12 1.71 14.92
C VAL A 14 10.80 2.43 13.75
N VAL A 15 10.66 3.75 13.67
CA VAL A 15 11.33 4.56 12.65
C VAL A 15 12.85 4.41 12.73
N ALA A 16 13.43 4.46 13.94
CA ALA A 16 14.88 4.29 14.14
C ALA A 16 15.38 2.89 13.73
N GLU A 17 14.58 1.85 13.96
CA GLU A 17 14.89 0.48 13.53
C GLU A 17 14.93 0.37 12.00
N TYR A 18 13.94 0.92 11.30
CA TYR A 18 13.93 0.96 9.82
C TYR A 18 15.04 1.85 9.25
N ASP A 19 15.36 2.97 9.88
CA ASP A 19 16.51 3.81 9.50
C ASP A 19 17.82 3.01 9.53
N TYR A 20 18.04 2.26 10.60
CA TYR A 20 19.22 1.41 10.73
C TYR A 20 19.27 0.32 9.67
N ILE A 21 18.15 -0.39 9.45
CA ILE A 21 18.06 -1.45 8.44
C ILE A 21 18.32 -0.90 7.04
N PHE A 22 17.57 0.14 6.65
CA PHE A 22 17.64 0.67 5.30
C PHE A 22 18.97 1.39 5.00
N SER A 23 19.51 2.13 5.95
CA SER A 23 20.85 2.74 5.79
C SER A 23 21.94 1.68 5.66
N THR A 24 21.87 0.63 6.48
CA THR A 24 22.85 -0.47 6.44
C THR A 24 22.82 -1.22 5.10
N LEU A 25 21.64 -1.56 4.61
CA LEU A 25 21.47 -2.27 3.34
C LEU A 25 21.86 -1.38 2.15
N SER A 26 21.41 -0.12 2.14
CA SER A 26 21.78 0.85 1.10
C SER A 26 23.31 1.09 1.07
N GLY A 27 23.95 1.20 2.24
CA GLY A 27 25.40 1.38 2.35
C GLY A 27 26.20 0.21 1.80
N LYS A 28 25.59 -0.97 1.69
CA LYS A 28 26.16 -2.17 1.04
C LYS A 28 25.78 -2.29 -0.43
N GLY A 29 25.09 -1.32 -1.01
CA GLY A 29 24.64 -1.36 -2.40
C GLY A 29 23.45 -2.30 -2.65
N ILE A 30 22.75 -2.75 -1.61
CA ILE A 30 21.59 -3.65 -1.74
C ILE A 30 20.37 -2.82 -2.12
N ILE A 31 19.66 -3.25 -3.17
CA ILE A 31 18.37 -2.65 -3.57
C ILE A 31 17.29 -3.13 -2.60
N ILE A 32 16.61 -2.17 -2.00
CA ILE A 32 15.57 -2.44 -0.99
C ILE A 32 14.20 -2.44 -1.65
N THR A 33 13.43 -3.49 -1.38
CA THR A 33 11.99 -3.56 -1.64
C THR A 33 11.25 -3.52 -0.30
N ALA A 34 10.40 -2.52 -0.10
CA ALA A 34 9.56 -2.39 1.09
C ALA A 34 8.10 -2.71 0.76
N ILE A 35 7.46 -3.50 1.61
CA ILE A 35 6.02 -3.82 1.52
C ILE A 35 5.28 -2.94 2.54
N ILE A 36 4.27 -2.21 2.09
CA ILE A 36 3.44 -1.36 2.95
C ILE A 36 2.18 -2.12 3.32
N LEU A 37 2.03 -2.41 4.58
CA LEU A 37 0.87 -3.11 5.14
C LEU A 37 0.12 -2.19 6.11
N ASN A 38 -1.17 -2.43 6.29
CA ASN A 38 -2.06 -1.64 7.13
C ASN A 38 -2.72 -2.53 8.17
N ASP A 39 -2.17 -2.57 9.38
CA ASP A 39 -2.72 -3.32 10.50
C ASP A 39 -3.85 -2.56 11.21
N MET A 40 -4.67 -3.27 11.96
CA MET A 40 -5.73 -2.67 12.77
C MET A 40 -5.14 -2.01 14.02
N ASN A 41 -5.16 -0.69 14.02
CA ASN A 41 -4.73 0.10 15.17
C ASN A 41 -5.87 1.02 15.64
N PRO A 42 -6.45 0.80 16.84
CA PRO A 42 -7.53 1.63 17.36
C PRO A 42 -7.20 3.13 17.45
N GLY A 43 -5.92 3.50 17.58
CA GLY A 43 -5.45 4.87 17.61
C GLY A 43 -5.41 5.56 16.23
N HIS A 44 -5.54 4.78 15.15
CA HIS A 44 -5.38 5.26 13.77
C HIS A 44 -6.45 4.70 12.83
N MET A 45 -7.70 4.69 13.29
CA MET A 45 -8.83 4.15 12.52
C MET A 45 -9.08 4.88 11.19
N ASP A 46 -8.61 6.11 11.04
CA ASP A 46 -8.72 6.84 9.77
C ASP A 46 -7.87 6.23 8.65
N LEU A 47 -6.84 5.44 8.96
CA LEU A 47 -6.10 4.65 7.99
C LEU A 47 -6.87 3.43 7.48
N ILE A 48 -7.85 2.94 8.25
CA ILE A 48 -8.64 1.76 7.93
C ILE A 48 -9.86 2.15 7.12
N HIS A 49 -10.02 1.54 5.94
CA HIS A 49 -11.19 1.76 5.08
C HIS A 49 -12.50 1.59 5.86
N PRO A 50 -13.51 2.49 5.73
CA PRO A 50 -14.77 2.41 6.49
C PRO A 50 -15.45 1.02 6.41
N ARG A 51 -15.47 0.39 5.24
CA ARG A 51 -16.00 -0.96 5.00
C ARG A 51 -15.09 -2.09 5.50
N ALA A 52 -13.93 -1.77 6.07
CA ALA A 52 -13.01 -2.72 6.69
C ALA A 52 -13.01 -2.67 8.21
N ARG A 53 -13.67 -1.65 8.82
CA ARG A 53 -13.70 -1.43 10.26
C ARG A 53 -14.59 -2.45 11.01
N SER A 54 -15.48 -3.12 10.30
CA SER A 54 -16.33 -4.19 10.83
C SER A 54 -15.97 -5.53 10.19
N GLY A 55 -16.10 -6.62 10.92
CA GLY A 55 -15.69 -7.94 10.46
C GLY A 55 -14.17 -8.13 10.55
N GLY A 56 -13.63 -9.05 9.79
CA GLY A 56 -12.18 -9.29 9.72
C GLY A 56 -11.57 -9.88 10.99
N ALA A 57 -12.36 -10.48 11.86
CA ALA A 57 -11.82 -11.19 13.02
C ALA A 57 -10.80 -12.25 12.56
N GLY A 58 -9.54 -12.05 12.95
CA GLY A 58 -8.43 -12.89 12.51
C GLY A 58 -7.70 -12.43 11.24
N SER A 59 -8.18 -11.37 10.55
CA SER A 59 -7.41 -10.76 9.46
C SER A 59 -6.29 -9.90 10.04
N PRO A 60 -5.03 -10.11 9.67
CA PRO A 60 -3.93 -9.30 10.19
C PRO A 60 -3.84 -7.93 9.55
N TYR A 61 -4.30 -7.77 8.29
CA TYR A 61 -4.16 -6.53 7.52
C TYR A 61 -5.46 -6.12 6.83
N PHE A 62 -5.62 -4.80 6.66
CA PHE A 62 -6.86 -4.15 6.26
C PHE A 62 -6.63 -3.20 5.09
N ALA A 63 -7.67 -2.98 4.28
CA ALA A 63 -7.64 -2.03 3.18
C ALA A 63 -7.38 -0.59 3.69
N PHE A 64 -6.57 0.14 2.95
CA PHE A 64 -6.31 1.55 3.20
C PHE A 64 -7.56 2.41 2.93
N ASN A 65 -7.75 3.43 3.73
CA ASN A 65 -8.87 4.35 3.61
C ASN A 65 -8.60 5.48 2.61
N ALA A 66 -8.90 5.25 1.35
CA ALA A 66 -8.97 6.31 0.33
C ALA A 66 -10.42 6.65 -0.05
N ALA A 67 -11.41 6.26 0.79
CA ALA A 67 -12.82 6.45 0.55
C ALA A 67 -13.37 7.80 1.08
N ASP A 68 -12.67 8.41 2.02
CA ASP A 68 -13.03 9.72 2.60
C ASP A 68 -11.82 10.66 2.67
N GLU A 69 -12.10 11.94 2.92
CA GLU A 69 -11.07 12.98 2.93
C GLU A 69 -10.05 12.76 4.06
N ALA A 70 -10.49 12.41 5.26
CA ALA A 70 -9.61 12.20 6.41
C ALA A 70 -8.65 11.03 6.18
N GLY A 71 -9.13 9.91 5.65
CA GLY A 71 -8.32 8.76 5.29
C GLY A 71 -7.35 9.06 4.15
N THR A 72 -7.81 9.73 3.11
CA THR A 72 -6.99 10.16 1.98
C THR A 72 -5.84 11.05 2.45
N GLU A 73 -6.10 12.04 3.30
CA GLU A 73 -5.08 12.93 3.85
C GLU A 73 -4.10 12.16 4.74
N TYR A 74 -4.61 11.22 5.56
CA TYR A 74 -3.75 10.42 6.43
C TYR A 74 -2.81 9.51 5.63
N ILE A 75 -3.32 8.79 4.61
CA ILE A 75 -2.49 7.98 3.70
C ILE A 75 -1.45 8.86 3.00
N ALA A 76 -1.85 10.03 2.52
CA ALA A 76 -0.93 10.94 1.84
C ALA A 76 0.18 11.44 2.77
N ALA A 77 -0.13 11.70 4.05
CA ALA A 77 0.86 12.06 5.06
C ALA A 77 1.86 10.91 5.32
N VAL A 78 1.36 9.67 5.45
CA VAL A 78 2.22 8.48 5.62
C VAL A 78 3.09 8.26 4.39
N ALA A 79 2.52 8.29 3.20
CA ALA A 79 3.23 8.13 1.94
C ALA A 79 4.31 9.19 1.75
N SER A 80 3.99 10.46 2.04
CA SER A 80 4.92 11.58 1.98
C SER A 80 6.05 11.45 3.00
N PHE A 81 5.76 11.02 4.23
CA PHE A 81 6.78 10.74 5.23
C PHE A 81 7.77 9.68 4.75
N LEU A 82 7.27 8.53 4.29
CA LEU A 82 8.10 7.42 3.80
C LEU A 82 8.93 7.83 2.58
N ALA A 83 8.31 8.52 1.61
CA ALA A 83 8.99 9.03 0.42
C ALA A 83 10.17 9.93 0.77
N ASN A 84 9.95 10.95 1.61
CA ASN A 84 10.99 11.90 1.99
C ASN A 84 12.10 11.24 2.81
N ARG A 85 11.73 10.36 3.75
CA ARG A 85 12.71 9.76 4.67
C ARG A 85 13.63 8.76 3.97
N TYR A 86 13.08 7.95 3.07
CA TYR A 86 13.81 6.83 2.44
C TYR A 86 14.16 7.07 0.97
N ALA A 87 14.36 8.33 0.58
CA ALA A 87 14.82 8.72 -0.76
C ALA A 87 16.35 8.62 -0.96
N GLY A 88 17.09 8.27 0.07
CA GLY A 88 18.56 8.19 0.02
C GLY A 88 19.28 9.37 0.70
N THR A 89 18.58 10.16 1.50
CA THR A 89 19.09 11.37 2.18
C THR A 89 19.47 11.12 3.65
N GLY A 90 20.17 10.00 3.94
CA GLY A 90 20.71 9.74 5.28
C GLY A 90 20.06 8.57 6.03
N HIS A 91 18.83 8.17 5.68
CA HIS A 91 18.11 7.07 6.34
C HIS A 91 18.00 5.80 5.48
N GLY A 92 18.82 5.70 4.43
CA GLY A 92 18.76 4.65 3.45
C GLY A 92 17.87 5.00 2.24
N LYS A 93 17.85 4.11 1.24
CA LYS A 93 17.13 4.32 -0.01
C LYS A 93 16.29 3.10 -0.35
N VAL A 94 14.98 3.28 -0.36
CA VAL A 94 14.04 2.28 -0.86
C VAL A 94 13.76 2.58 -2.34
N MET A 95 14.00 1.58 -3.21
CA MET A 95 13.79 1.71 -4.65
C MET A 95 12.48 1.09 -5.10
N ASN A 96 12.04 0.03 -4.43
CA ASN A 96 10.82 -0.68 -4.78
C ASN A 96 9.83 -0.63 -3.62
N TRP A 97 8.60 -0.26 -3.93
CA TRP A 97 7.51 -0.14 -2.97
C TRP A 97 6.36 -1.06 -3.40
N VAL A 98 5.99 -1.99 -2.56
CA VAL A 98 4.84 -2.87 -2.79
C VAL A 98 3.69 -2.39 -1.91
N ILE A 99 2.55 -2.05 -2.49
CA ILE A 99 1.39 -1.54 -1.77
C ILE A 99 0.44 -2.70 -1.46
N GLY A 100 0.38 -3.06 -0.19
CA GLY A 100 -0.28 -4.29 0.24
C GLY A 100 0.54 -5.54 -0.09
N ASN A 101 0.07 -6.70 0.35
CA ASN A 101 0.62 -8.00 -0.03
C ASN A 101 -0.52 -8.88 -0.52
N GLU A 102 -0.31 -9.63 -1.61
CA GLU A 102 -1.29 -10.61 -2.14
C GLU A 102 -2.75 -10.12 -2.02
N ILE A 103 -3.01 -8.90 -2.51
CA ILE A 103 -4.29 -8.22 -2.26
C ILE A 103 -5.50 -9.00 -2.77
N ASN A 104 -5.31 -9.95 -3.70
CA ASN A 104 -6.35 -10.85 -4.14
C ASN A 104 -6.77 -11.86 -3.05
N ALA A 105 -5.91 -12.18 -2.08
CA ALA A 105 -6.24 -12.90 -0.84
C ALA A 105 -6.84 -11.93 0.19
N ARG A 106 -7.99 -11.33 -0.16
CA ARG A 106 -8.62 -10.20 0.51
C ARG A 106 -8.73 -10.34 2.03
N SER A 107 -9.20 -11.50 2.51
CA SER A 107 -9.41 -11.70 3.95
C SER A 107 -8.13 -11.80 4.75
N GLU A 108 -7.00 -12.06 4.10
CA GLU A 108 -5.72 -12.26 4.77
C GLU A 108 -4.86 -10.99 4.74
N TRP A 109 -4.77 -10.36 3.56
CA TRP A 109 -3.79 -9.30 3.37
C TRP A 109 -4.36 -7.90 3.11
N ASN A 110 -5.67 -7.79 2.81
CA ASN A 110 -6.29 -6.51 2.50
C ASN A 110 -7.78 -6.54 2.86
N HIS A 111 -8.07 -6.87 4.14
CA HIS A 111 -9.45 -7.05 4.58
C HIS A 111 -10.30 -5.81 4.31
N ILE A 112 -11.42 -6.07 3.66
CA ILE A 112 -12.52 -5.13 3.43
C ILE A 112 -13.79 -5.99 3.25
N GLU A 113 -14.98 -5.44 3.42
CA GLU A 113 -16.23 -6.13 3.09
C GLU A 113 -16.20 -6.65 1.64
N HIS A 114 -16.78 -7.85 1.42
CA HIS A 114 -16.83 -8.43 0.06
C HIS A 114 -17.67 -7.54 -0.88
N MET A 115 -17.14 -7.33 -2.06
CA MET A 115 -17.75 -6.53 -3.13
C MET A 115 -17.42 -7.10 -4.51
N SER A 116 -17.97 -6.53 -5.57
CA SER A 116 -17.57 -6.92 -6.92
C SER A 116 -16.09 -6.63 -7.17
N THR A 117 -15.46 -7.37 -8.08
CA THR A 117 -14.04 -7.14 -8.43
C THR A 117 -13.77 -5.72 -8.91
N PRO A 118 -14.61 -5.11 -9.77
CA PRO A 118 -14.42 -3.71 -10.15
C PRO A 118 -14.44 -2.74 -8.98
N ASP A 119 -15.42 -2.88 -8.06
CA ASP A 119 -15.51 -2.00 -6.89
C ASP A 119 -14.31 -2.18 -5.94
N TYR A 120 -13.89 -3.44 -5.73
CA TYR A 120 -12.71 -3.75 -4.91
C TYR A 120 -11.44 -3.13 -5.46
N VAL A 121 -11.24 -3.27 -6.76
CA VAL A 121 -10.07 -2.72 -7.44
C VAL A 121 -10.10 -1.19 -7.45
N ASP A 122 -11.27 -0.57 -7.60
CA ASP A 122 -11.41 0.88 -7.55
C ASP A 122 -10.96 1.43 -6.19
N GLU A 123 -11.41 0.83 -5.09
CA GLU A 123 -11.00 1.23 -3.73
C GLU A 123 -9.48 1.04 -3.51
N TYR A 124 -8.93 -0.08 -3.97
CA TYR A 124 -7.49 -0.32 -3.88
C TYR A 124 -6.67 0.64 -4.74
N ALA A 125 -7.11 0.89 -5.98
CA ALA A 125 -6.39 1.74 -6.94
C ALA A 125 -6.28 3.20 -6.46
N ARG A 126 -7.31 3.73 -5.76
CA ARG A 126 -7.26 5.07 -5.16
C ARG A 126 -6.12 5.17 -4.15
N ALA A 127 -6.02 4.23 -3.21
CA ALA A 127 -4.92 4.20 -2.23
C ALA A 127 -3.57 4.01 -2.92
N PHE A 128 -3.48 3.09 -3.89
CA PHE A 128 -2.26 2.85 -4.66
C PHE A 128 -1.73 4.12 -5.33
N ARG A 129 -2.61 4.93 -5.95
CA ARG A 129 -2.24 6.19 -6.60
C ARG A 129 -1.68 7.22 -5.63
N ILE A 130 -2.18 7.28 -4.40
CA ILE A 130 -1.67 8.20 -3.38
C ILE A 130 -0.21 7.85 -3.07
N PHE A 131 0.09 6.58 -2.80
CA PHE A 131 1.46 6.11 -2.58
C PHE A 131 2.34 6.31 -3.81
N TYR A 132 1.86 5.92 -4.99
CA TYR A 132 2.59 6.09 -6.25
C TYR A 132 3.02 7.54 -6.45
N ASN A 133 2.08 8.48 -6.37
CA ASN A 133 2.37 9.90 -6.57
C ASN A 133 3.36 10.44 -5.55
N ALA A 134 3.22 10.07 -4.26
CA ALA A 134 4.15 10.50 -3.22
C ALA A 134 5.57 9.97 -3.48
N PHE A 135 5.74 8.70 -3.80
CA PHE A 135 7.06 8.11 -4.02
C PHE A 135 7.74 8.67 -5.27
N LEU A 136 7.02 8.76 -6.39
CA LEU A 136 7.57 9.25 -7.65
C LEU A 136 7.85 10.77 -7.63
N SER A 137 7.12 11.55 -6.82
CA SER A 137 7.37 12.99 -6.66
C SER A 137 8.73 13.29 -6.01
N ILE A 138 9.24 12.38 -5.18
CA ILE A 138 10.52 12.53 -4.48
C ILE A 138 11.64 11.77 -5.19
N ASN A 139 11.37 10.56 -5.71
CA ASN A 139 12.33 9.74 -6.42
C ASN A 139 11.72 9.18 -7.71
N GLY A 140 11.92 9.88 -8.83
CA GLY A 140 11.40 9.46 -10.14
C GLY A 140 11.94 8.10 -10.65
N ASN A 141 12.95 7.52 -9.99
CA ASN A 141 13.47 6.19 -10.30
C ASN A 141 12.86 5.10 -9.39
N ALA A 142 12.02 5.45 -8.43
CA ALA A 142 11.33 4.46 -7.63
C ALA A 142 10.37 3.63 -8.49
N ARG A 143 10.10 2.40 -8.05
CA ARG A 143 9.13 1.50 -8.68
C ARG A 143 8.05 1.15 -7.66
N VAL A 144 6.80 1.16 -8.10
CA VAL A 144 5.65 0.85 -7.26
C VAL A 144 4.92 -0.36 -7.83
N TYR A 145 4.61 -1.32 -6.97
CA TYR A 145 4.10 -2.63 -7.35
C TYR A 145 2.77 -2.94 -6.66
N ILE A 146 1.87 -3.60 -7.40
CA ILE A 146 0.80 -4.41 -6.84
C ILE A 146 1.35 -5.80 -6.53
N SER A 147 0.90 -6.44 -5.44
CA SER A 147 1.26 -7.82 -5.12
C SER A 147 0.06 -8.75 -5.23
N LEU A 148 0.25 -9.88 -5.90
CA LEU A 148 -0.75 -10.92 -6.09
C LEU A 148 -0.15 -12.30 -5.77
N ASP A 149 -1.00 -13.24 -5.32
CA ASP A 149 -0.61 -14.64 -5.07
C ASP A 149 -0.65 -15.50 -6.35
N GLN A 150 -0.33 -16.79 -6.18
CA GLN A 150 -0.26 -17.77 -7.27
C GLN A 150 -1.61 -18.17 -7.87
N GLN A 151 -2.75 -17.76 -7.33
CA GLN A 151 -4.08 -18.17 -7.79
C GLN A 151 -4.52 -17.43 -9.06
N TRP A 152 -3.82 -17.70 -10.15
CA TRP A 152 -3.90 -16.92 -11.39
C TRP A 152 -5.29 -16.87 -12.02
N GLY A 153 -5.85 -18.02 -12.35
CA GLY A 153 -7.06 -18.08 -13.18
C GLY A 153 -8.37 -18.09 -12.37
N LYS A 154 -8.32 -18.46 -11.09
CA LYS A 154 -9.51 -18.64 -10.25
C LYS A 154 -9.12 -18.56 -8.78
N SER A 155 -9.85 -17.77 -8.01
CA SER A 155 -9.68 -17.77 -6.57
C SER A 155 -10.17 -19.08 -5.93
N LEU A 156 -9.34 -19.68 -5.09
CA LEU A 156 -9.70 -20.77 -4.20
C LEU A 156 -10.30 -20.28 -2.88
N TYR A 157 -10.21 -18.98 -2.63
CA TYR A 157 -10.70 -18.34 -1.39
C TYR A 157 -12.23 -18.17 -1.35
N SER A 158 -12.97 -18.54 -2.41
CA SER A 158 -14.42 -18.31 -2.51
C SER A 158 -14.74 -16.82 -2.32
N LYS A 159 -15.55 -16.45 -1.33
CA LYS A 159 -15.88 -15.05 -1.00
C LYS A 159 -14.74 -14.31 -0.26
N ASN A 160 -13.69 -15.00 0.13
CA ASN A 160 -12.58 -14.40 0.89
C ASN A 160 -11.50 -13.78 0.01
N GLY A 161 -11.56 -13.97 -1.32
CA GLY A 161 -10.58 -13.43 -2.25
C GLY A 161 -11.05 -13.46 -3.70
N TYR A 162 -10.16 -13.09 -4.59
CA TYR A 162 -10.37 -12.94 -6.03
C TYR A 162 -9.29 -13.69 -6.81
N GLY A 163 -9.53 -13.96 -8.09
CA GLY A 163 -8.50 -14.49 -8.99
C GLY A 163 -7.46 -13.41 -9.32
N SER A 164 -6.17 -13.77 -9.29
CA SER A 164 -5.08 -12.81 -9.55
C SER A 164 -5.20 -12.17 -10.94
N LYS A 165 -5.54 -12.96 -11.96
CA LYS A 165 -5.74 -12.43 -13.32
C LYS A 165 -6.88 -11.42 -13.39
N GLU A 166 -8.00 -11.69 -12.73
CA GLU A 166 -9.17 -10.81 -12.71
C GLU A 166 -8.83 -9.45 -12.05
N ILE A 167 -8.13 -9.49 -10.91
CA ILE A 167 -7.62 -8.27 -10.25
C ILE A 167 -6.68 -7.51 -11.18
N LEU A 168 -5.74 -8.20 -11.84
CA LEU A 168 -4.74 -7.57 -12.68
C LEU A 168 -5.35 -6.88 -13.90
N ASP A 169 -6.27 -7.56 -14.57
CA ASP A 169 -6.97 -7.02 -15.74
C ASP A 169 -7.77 -5.76 -15.36
N GLU A 170 -8.51 -5.82 -14.26
CA GLU A 170 -9.32 -4.72 -13.78
C GLU A 170 -8.48 -3.55 -13.28
N PHE A 171 -7.39 -3.82 -12.56
CA PHE A 171 -6.45 -2.79 -12.10
C PHE A 171 -5.80 -2.06 -13.28
N ASN A 172 -5.33 -2.80 -14.29
CA ASN A 172 -4.78 -2.20 -15.50
C ASN A 172 -5.82 -1.35 -16.25
N ARG A 173 -7.08 -1.80 -16.30
CA ARG A 173 -8.19 -1.05 -16.91
C ARG A 173 -8.45 0.26 -16.15
N ASN A 174 -8.56 0.20 -14.82
CA ASN A 174 -8.79 1.35 -13.95
C ASN A 174 -7.66 2.38 -14.09
N LEU A 175 -6.40 1.94 -13.98
CA LEU A 175 -5.27 2.85 -14.04
C LEU A 175 -5.10 3.52 -15.42
N LYS A 176 -5.43 2.82 -16.50
CA LYS A 176 -5.42 3.42 -17.86
C LYS A 176 -6.49 4.49 -18.02
N ALA A 177 -7.66 4.27 -17.46
CA ALA A 177 -8.76 5.23 -17.54
C ALA A 177 -8.44 6.55 -16.79
N GLU A 178 -7.66 6.45 -15.72
CA GLU A 178 -7.38 7.57 -14.82
C GLU A 178 -5.94 8.12 -14.91
N GLY A 179 -5.23 7.94 -16.01
CA GLY A 179 -3.95 8.60 -16.26
C GLY A 179 -2.76 7.68 -16.54
N ASN A 180 -2.97 6.37 -16.69
CA ASN A 180 -1.99 5.39 -17.19
C ASN A 180 -0.59 5.50 -16.56
N ILE A 181 -0.52 5.37 -15.25
CA ILE A 181 0.75 5.39 -14.50
C ILE A 181 1.57 4.11 -14.74
N ASP A 182 2.90 4.20 -14.59
CA ASP A 182 3.83 3.07 -14.73
C ASP A 182 3.94 2.29 -13.41
N TRP A 183 3.43 1.07 -13.37
CA TRP A 183 3.41 0.21 -12.21
C TRP A 183 3.95 -1.19 -12.49
N GLY A 184 4.38 -1.91 -11.47
CA GLY A 184 4.89 -3.26 -11.57
C GLY A 184 4.02 -4.30 -10.90
N LEU A 185 4.27 -5.58 -11.19
CA LEU A 185 3.66 -6.73 -10.54
C LEU A 185 4.69 -7.47 -9.71
N ALA A 186 4.40 -7.69 -8.42
CA ALA A 186 5.08 -8.65 -7.56
C ALA A 186 4.19 -9.89 -7.43
N GLN A 187 4.52 -10.94 -8.15
CA GLN A 187 3.78 -12.21 -8.16
C GLN A 187 4.47 -13.20 -7.23
N HIS A 188 3.71 -13.81 -6.32
CA HIS A 188 4.18 -14.88 -5.43
C HIS A 188 3.73 -16.25 -5.89
#